data_526f97e701921a4fc00af5dd63f9001b
#
_entry.id   526f97e701921a4fc00af5dd63f9001b
#
_cell.length_a   1.000
_cell.length_b   1.000
_cell.length_c   1.000
_cell.angle_alpha   90.00
_cell.angle_beta   90.00
_cell.angle_gamma   90.00
#
_symmetry.space_group_name_H-M   'P 1'
#
loop_
_entity.id
_entity.type
_entity.pdbx_description
1 polymer ?
#
loop_
_entity_poly.entity_id
_entity_poly.type
_entity_poly.pdbx_seq_one_letter_code
_entity_poly.pdbx_strand_id
1 'polypeptide(L)'
;MLGIDLGTSNSCGYISLNGRPTPVVDETGSVIIPSLVYYVPGGKPVIGNSAKSMKGKKNLCMNAKRLIGRKWDSEFIGSIKERCNADLRENHGFPGFFVPVLDRIVSPKEISVEIIKYIIGCAEKMLNNTHVSKLVVTVPAYFNSDQRNGTRDAALEASRLSEESVFLLNEPTSAAICYDLPSMQKKQTIMVYDLGGGTFDVSMIMVEKKEVTVLNTGGDNMLGGDDFTAIVASLICQVYSQTHEGKELVPSNTSDKRYQINYRRLLNIAEETKIRLKQEKEVSVDLTEITKEDNSTVKVTETEMNELLRPKIEKTIEIMAKVLQEANKKKEDIDRVLLVGGSSKLSLVKSMVEAEYGADHVSCTLDPDQCVAMGAMLYFKKFGRQIVDNGRKTSQIGAGTQRSNGSTLHEIVNMNLGTRVGPDHRYDIMIPKGTSVPKTVSKEYAVNNYQTQVKDALFQGEGKYTEECEEIAPI
;
A
#
# COMPACT_ATOMS: atom_id res chain seq x y z
N MET A 1 -1.12 10.77 20.08
CA MET A 1 -1.56 10.63 18.69
C MET A 1 -0.47 9.91 17.92
N LEU A 2 -0.86 8.93 17.13
CA LEU A 2 0.04 8.08 16.34
C LEU A 2 -0.41 8.07 14.89
N GLY A 3 0.50 8.30 13.94
CA GLY A 3 0.33 8.06 12.52
C GLY A 3 1.06 6.79 12.13
N ILE A 4 0.41 5.89 11.39
CA ILE A 4 0.99 4.64 10.90
C ILE A 4 0.86 4.59 9.37
N ASP A 5 1.97 4.39 8.70
CA ASP A 5 2.02 3.83 7.36
C ASP A 5 2.04 2.32 7.48
N LEU A 6 0.92 1.68 7.14
CA LEU A 6 0.78 0.22 7.13
C LEU A 6 1.15 -0.30 5.73
N GLY A 7 2.43 -0.48 5.47
CA GLY A 7 2.93 -0.88 4.14
C GLY A 7 2.83 -2.39 3.87
N THR A 8 2.91 -2.77 2.59
CA THR A 8 2.91 -4.18 2.16
C THR A 8 4.13 -4.94 2.69
N SER A 9 5.33 -4.39 2.49
CA SER A 9 6.59 -5.01 2.90
C SER A 9 7.13 -4.43 4.18
N ASN A 10 6.99 -3.10 4.39
CA ASN A 10 7.46 -2.38 5.56
C ASN A 10 6.38 -1.42 6.06
N SER A 11 6.33 -1.24 7.36
CA SER A 11 5.47 -0.27 8.05
C SER A 11 6.32 0.73 8.83
N CYS A 12 5.77 1.91 9.08
CA CYS A 12 6.43 2.97 9.83
C CYS A 12 5.41 3.68 10.75
N GLY A 13 5.85 4.12 11.91
CA GLY A 13 5.03 4.88 12.85
C GLY A 13 5.64 6.23 13.20
N TYR A 14 4.81 7.24 13.44
CA TYR A 14 5.22 8.56 13.91
C TYR A 14 4.33 9.05 15.04
N ILE A 15 4.95 9.63 16.07
CA ILE A 15 4.28 10.28 17.21
C ILE A 15 4.66 11.75 17.31
N SER A 16 3.87 12.51 18.05
CA SER A 16 4.28 13.85 18.50
C SER A 16 4.90 13.76 19.87
N LEU A 17 6.21 13.87 19.95
CA LEU A 17 6.95 13.90 21.22
C LEU A 17 7.45 15.32 21.47
N ASN A 18 7.04 15.94 22.59
CA ASN A 18 7.36 17.34 22.91
C ASN A 18 7.03 18.34 21.79
N GLY A 19 5.92 18.10 21.09
CA GLY A 19 5.45 18.92 19.96
C GLY A 19 6.19 18.71 18.63
N ARG A 20 7.17 17.79 18.58
CA ARG A 20 7.96 17.48 17.38
C ARG A 20 7.55 16.13 16.79
N PRO A 21 7.47 16.01 15.45
CA PRO A 21 7.37 14.73 14.77
C PRO A 21 8.56 13.84 15.15
N THR A 22 8.27 12.65 15.67
CA THR A 22 9.31 11.70 16.11
C THR A 22 8.96 10.32 15.58
N PRO A 23 9.86 9.65 14.83
CA PRO A 23 9.61 8.31 14.36
C PRO A 23 9.53 7.33 15.52
N VAL A 24 8.64 6.36 15.41
CA VAL A 24 8.56 5.22 16.32
C VAL A 24 9.71 4.28 15.99
N VAL A 25 10.47 3.90 16.99
CA VAL A 25 11.54 2.90 16.86
C VAL A 25 11.13 1.60 17.51
N ASP A 26 11.49 0.49 16.87
CA ASP A 26 11.28 -0.83 17.43
C ASP A 26 12.36 -1.19 18.48
N GLU A 27 12.30 -2.40 19.02
CA GLU A 27 13.25 -2.91 20.00
C GLU A 27 14.70 -3.06 19.47
N THR A 28 14.86 -3.05 18.14
CA THR A 28 16.19 -3.07 17.48
C THR A 28 16.73 -1.66 17.20
N GLY A 29 15.96 -0.61 17.52
CA GLY A 29 16.28 0.78 17.20
C GLY A 29 15.92 1.18 15.76
N SER A 30 15.24 0.32 15.01
CA SER A 30 14.84 0.60 13.62
C SER A 30 13.56 1.40 13.55
N VAL A 31 13.52 2.40 12.65
CA VAL A 31 12.32 3.18 12.29
C VAL A 31 11.44 2.40 11.32
N ILE A 32 12.07 1.63 10.43
CA ILE A 32 11.35 0.83 9.43
C ILE A 32 11.12 -0.55 9.99
N ILE A 33 9.86 -0.91 10.13
CA ILE A 33 9.37 -2.15 10.73
C ILE A 33 8.84 -3.04 9.60
N PRO A 34 9.52 -4.16 9.27
CA PRO A 34 9.00 -5.10 8.27
C PRO A 34 7.60 -5.59 8.64
N SER A 35 6.70 -5.65 7.66
CA SER A 35 5.33 -6.14 7.83
C SER A 35 5.29 -7.67 7.87
N LEU A 36 6.03 -8.23 8.83
CA LEU A 36 6.27 -9.65 9.06
C LEU A 36 5.69 -10.07 10.41
N VAL A 37 4.95 -11.20 10.43
CA VAL A 37 4.41 -11.81 11.65
C VAL A 37 4.75 -13.29 11.64
N TYR A 38 5.55 -13.72 12.60
CA TYR A 38 5.93 -15.12 12.80
C TYR A 38 5.26 -15.71 14.05
N TYR A 39 4.43 -16.72 13.86
CA TYR A 39 3.74 -17.40 14.95
C TYR A 39 4.61 -18.48 15.58
N VAL A 40 4.66 -18.48 16.91
CA VAL A 40 5.40 -19.44 17.73
C VAL A 40 4.45 -20.32 18.54
N PRO A 41 4.82 -21.58 18.88
CA PRO A 41 3.99 -22.46 19.68
C PRO A 41 3.72 -21.86 21.06
N GLY A 42 2.44 -21.69 21.43
CA GLY A 42 2.03 -21.25 22.78
C GLY A 42 2.52 -19.89 23.22
N GLY A 43 3.11 -19.09 22.32
CA GLY A 43 3.71 -17.78 22.62
C GLY A 43 3.06 -16.62 21.85
N LYS A 44 3.54 -15.41 22.16
CA LYS A 44 3.18 -14.23 21.37
C LYS A 44 3.91 -14.27 20.01
N PRO A 45 3.28 -13.76 18.93
CA PRO A 45 3.95 -13.70 17.64
C PRO A 45 5.18 -12.77 17.70
N VAL A 46 6.19 -13.13 16.91
CA VAL A 46 7.39 -12.30 16.67
C VAL A 46 7.13 -11.42 15.48
N ILE A 47 7.37 -10.11 15.59
CA ILE A 47 6.96 -9.13 14.59
C ILE A 47 8.15 -8.27 14.13
N GLY A 48 8.09 -7.78 12.92
CA GLY A 48 9.02 -6.79 12.40
C GLY A 48 10.44 -7.32 12.19
N ASN A 49 11.43 -6.54 12.63
CA ASN A 49 12.85 -6.86 12.43
C ASN A 49 13.26 -8.16 13.11
N SER A 50 12.72 -8.47 14.29
CA SER A 50 12.97 -9.73 15.01
C SER A 50 12.44 -10.96 14.24
N ALA A 51 11.48 -10.80 13.33
CA ALA A 51 10.95 -11.86 12.47
C ALA A 51 11.77 -12.08 11.18
N LYS A 52 12.72 -11.19 10.82
CA LYS A 52 13.52 -11.30 9.58
C LYS A 52 14.26 -12.64 9.45
N SER A 53 14.85 -13.12 10.54
CA SER A 53 15.56 -14.41 10.57
C SER A 53 14.64 -15.62 10.38
N MET A 54 13.31 -15.41 10.39
CA MET A 54 12.31 -16.43 10.17
C MET A 54 11.83 -16.51 8.71
N LYS A 55 12.38 -15.67 7.81
CA LYS A 55 12.07 -15.76 6.37
C LYS A 55 12.33 -17.17 5.85
N GLY A 56 11.36 -17.68 5.08
CA GLY A 56 11.37 -19.09 4.59
C GLY A 56 10.72 -20.11 5.51
N LYS A 57 10.41 -19.78 6.78
CA LYS A 57 9.71 -20.69 7.70
C LYS A 57 8.18 -20.65 7.49
N LYS A 58 7.52 -21.80 7.65
CA LYS A 58 6.08 -21.98 7.34
C LYS A 58 5.12 -21.17 8.19
N ASN A 59 5.54 -20.71 9.39
CA ASN A 59 4.69 -19.94 10.31
C ASN A 59 4.85 -18.41 10.13
N LEU A 60 5.62 -17.99 9.13
CA LEU A 60 5.80 -16.58 8.81
C LEU A 60 4.75 -16.13 7.80
N CYS A 61 4.01 -15.09 8.15
CA CYS A 61 3.06 -14.39 7.27
C CYS A 61 3.65 -13.05 6.84
N MET A 62 3.52 -12.74 5.56
CA MET A 62 3.98 -11.49 4.95
C MET A 62 3.05 -11.09 3.80
N ASN A 63 3.14 -9.83 3.35
CA ASN A 63 2.32 -9.29 2.26
C ASN A 63 0.80 -9.31 2.52
N ALA A 64 0.36 -9.30 3.79
CA ALA A 64 -1.05 -9.36 4.16
C ALA A 64 -1.87 -8.20 3.58
N LYS A 65 -1.27 -7.01 3.42
CA LYS A 65 -1.94 -5.83 2.82
C LYS A 65 -2.45 -6.09 1.39
N ARG A 66 -1.81 -6.96 0.62
CA ARG A 66 -2.27 -7.34 -0.72
C ARG A 66 -3.57 -8.17 -0.69
N LEU A 67 -3.87 -8.81 0.44
CA LEU A 67 -4.99 -9.73 0.61
C LEU A 67 -6.15 -9.15 1.43
N ILE A 68 -5.91 -8.09 2.20
CA ILE A 68 -6.92 -7.52 3.09
C ILE A 68 -8.13 -7.04 2.29
N GLY A 69 -9.34 -7.41 2.72
CA GLY A 69 -10.58 -7.03 2.08
C GLY A 69 -10.85 -7.67 0.71
N ARG A 70 -9.98 -8.56 0.21
CA ARG A 70 -10.19 -9.24 -1.08
C ARG A 70 -10.98 -10.52 -0.90
N LYS A 71 -11.87 -10.81 -1.84
CA LYS A 71 -12.49 -12.12 -2.00
C LYS A 71 -11.48 -13.13 -2.56
N TRP A 72 -11.76 -14.42 -2.33
CA TRP A 72 -10.94 -15.49 -2.91
C TRP A 72 -11.04 -15.46 -4.43
N ASP A 73 -9.90 -15.37 -5.09
CA ASP A 73 -9.71 -15.46 -6.52
C ASP A 73 -8.51 -16.38 -6.78
N SER A 74 -8.75 -17.53 -7.36
CA SER A 74 -7.72 -18.55 -7.56
C SER A 74 -6.60 -18.10 -8.49
N GLU A 75 -6.90 -17.29 -9.51
CA GLU A 75 -5.90 -16.77 -10.45
C GLU A 75 -5.02 -15.74 -9.74
N PHE A 76 -5.63 -14.76 -9.08
CA PHE A 76 -4.91 -13.78 -8.28
C PHE A 76 -4.06 -14.44 -7.18
N ILE A 77 -4.63 -15.38 -6.41
CA ILE A 77 -3.92 -16.10 -5.36
C ILE A 77 -2.74 -16.90 -5.95
N GLY A 78 -2.94 -17.53 -7.10
CA GLY A 78 -1.85 -18.22 -7.84
C GLY A 78 -0.68 -17.30 -8.15
N SER A 79 -0.95 -16.05 -8.55
CA SER A 79 0.06 -15.06 -8.92
C SER A 79 0.90 -14.53 -7.74
N ILE A 80 0.36 -14.56 -6.51
CA ILE A 80 1.03 -14.00 -5.32
C ILE A 80 1.43 -15.04 -4.27
N LYS A 81 0.99 -16.27 -4.41
CA LYS A 81 1.18 -17.35 -3.41
C LYS A 81 2.64 -17.50 -2.98
N GLU A 82 3.56 -17.50 -3.92
CA GLU A 82 4.99 -17.64 -3.64
C GLU A 82 5.56 -16.46 -2.85
N ARG A 83 5.02 -15.27 -3.07
CA ARG A 83 5.44 -14.03 -2.40
C ARG A 83 4.95 -13.90 -0.96
N CYS A 84 3.87 -14.61 -0.62
CA CYS A 84 3.29 -14.56 0.74
C CYS A 84 4.01 -15.43 1.76
N ASN A 85 4.96 -16.26 1.35
CA ASN A 85 5.74 -17.18 2.19
C ASN A 85 4.89 -18.16 3.04
N ALA A 86 3.59 -18.27 2.77
CA ALA A 86 2.66 -19.10 3.53
C ALA A 86 1.78 -19.94 2.59
N ASP A 87 1.14 -20.96 3.15
CA ASP A 87 0.10 -21.72 2.48
C ASP A 87 -1.21 -20.91 2.53
N LEU A 88 -1.55 -20.27 1.39
CA LEU A 88 -2.79 -19.53 1.28
C LEU A 88 -3.95 -20.48 1.02
N ARG A 89 -5.00 -20.36 1.80
CA ARG A 89 -6.23 -21.14 1.72
C ARG A 89 -7.46 -20.26 1.72
N GLU A 90 -8.51 -20.75 1.08
CA GLU A 90 -9.81 -20.13 1.15
C GLU A 90 -10.44 -20.34 2.54
N ASN A 91 -11.02 -19.28 3.08
CA ASN A 91 -11.78 -19.30 4.33
C ASN A 91 -13.04 -18.44 4.18
N HIS A 92 -14.20 -19.07 4.02
CA HIS A 92 -15.50 -18.41 3.83
C HIS A 92 -15.52 -17.36 2.68
N GLY A 93 -14.92 -17.70 1.54
CA GLY A 93 -14.85 -16.83 0.36
C GLY A 93 -13.73 -15.79 0.40
N PHE A 94 -12.84 -15.85 1.41
CA PHE A 94 -11.71 -14.92 1.56
C PHE A 94 -10.38 -15.66 1.66
N PRO A 95 -9.27 -15.07 1.23
CA PRO A 95 -7.95 -15.64 1.41
C PRO A 95 -7.48 -15.55 2.86
N GLY A 96 -6.78 -16.58 3.32
CA GLY A 96 -6.12 -16.60 4.62
C GLY A 96 -4.83 -17.41 4.61
N PHE A 97 -4.02 -17.21 5.61
CA PHE A 97 -2.73 -17.85 5.81
C PHE A 97 -2.91 -19.08 6.70
N PHE A 98 -2.70 -20.28 6.16
CA PHE A 98 -2.65 -21.45 7.02
C PHE A 98 -1.36 -21.45 7.83
N VAL A 99 -1.49 -21.38 9.14
CA VAL A 99 -0.37 -21.32 10.08
C VAL A 99 -0.27 -22.66 10.82
N PRO A 100 0.67 -23.52 10.45
CA PRO A 100 0.75 -24.90 10.99
C PRO A 100 0.84 -24.96 12.52
N VAL A 101 1.58 -24.05 13.15
CA VAL A 101 1.75 -24.05 14.63
C VAL A 101 0.45 -23.74 15.38
N LEU A 102 -0.50 -23.06 14.74
CA LEU A 102 -1.81 -22.74 15.29
C LEU A 102 -2.89 -23.71 14.83
N ASP A 103 -2.57 -24.57 13.86
CA ASP A 103 -3.50 -25.46 13.15
C ASP A 103 -4.78 -24.75 12.67
N ARG A 104 -4.64 -23.51 12.20
CA ARG A 104 -5.76 -22.71 11.69
C ARG A 104 -5.34 -21.74 10.58
N ILE A 105 -6.36 -21.23 9.89
CA ILE A 105 -6.22 -20.14 8.94
C ILE A 105 -6.27 -18.80 9.72
N VAL A 106 -5.30 -17.94 9.47
CA VAL A 106 -5.20 -16.57 10.00
C VAL A 106 -5.55 -15.61 8.87
N SER A 107 -6.46 -14.68 9.12
CA SER A 107 -6.89 -13.70 8.10
C SER A 107 -5.83 -12.61 7.90
N PRO A 108 -5.82 -11.95 6.71
CA PRO A 108 -4.97 -10.78 6.48
C PRO A 108 -5.25 -9.65 7.46
N LYS A 109 -6.50 -9.50 7.93
CA LYS A 109 -6.90 -8.57 8.97
C LYS A 109 -6.17 -8.87 10.28
N GLU A 110 -6.15 -10.13 10.75
CA GLU A 110 -5.45 -10.53 11.98
C GLU A 110 -3.94 -10.24 11.91
N ILE A 111 -3.31 -10.46 10.75
CA ILE A 111 -1.91 -10.10 10.54
C ILE A 111 -1.70 -8.60 10.69
N SER A 112 -2.56 -7.80 10.08
CA SER A 112 -2.52 -6.33 10.18
C SER A 112 -2.74 -5.85 11.62
N VAL A 113 -3.64 -6.49 12.36
CA VAL A 113 -3.86 -6.24 13.80
C VAL A 113 -2.57 -6.42 14.59
N GLU A 114 -1.83 -7.51 14.38
CA GLU A 114 -0.59 -7.77 15.11
C GLU A 114 0.50 -6.73 14.79
N ILE A 115 0.63 -6.30 13.52
CA ILE A 115 1.58 -5.26 13.12
C ILE A 115 1.22 -3.92 13.77
N ILE A 116 -0.05 -3.52 13.71
CA ILE A 116 -0.52 -2.26 14.29
C ILE A 116 -0.35 -2.26 15.82
N LYS A 117 -0.72 -3.36 16.51
CA LYS A 117 -0.50 -3.53 17.96
C LYS A 117 0.97 -3.37 18.34
N TYR A 118 1.86 -3.96 17.55
CA TYR A 118 3.30 -3.87 17.78
C TYR A 118 3.78 -2.41 17.69
N ILE A 119 3.38 -1.69 16.64
CA ILE A 119 3.75 -0.28 16.47
C ILE A 119 3.18 0.60 17.59
N ILE A 120 1.91 0.37 17.99
CA ILE A 120 1.29 1.05 19.13
C ILE A 120 2.11 0.78 20.41
N GLY A 121 2.47 -0.46 20.67
CA GLY A 121 3.28 -0.83 21.84
C GLY A 121 4.65 -0.15 21.87
N CYS A 122 5.34 -0.04 20.71
CA CYS A 122 6.58 0.70 20.57
C CYS A 122 6.36 2.20 20.83
N ALA A 123 5.31 2.79 20.28
CA ALA A 123 4.96 4.19 20.46
C ALA A 123 4.66 4.52 21.94
N GLU A 124 3.88 3.69 22.62
CA GLU A 124 3.51 3.87 24.02
C GLU A 124 4.72 3.75 24.95
N LYS A 125 5.67 2.84 24.67
CA LYS A 125 6.96 2.78 25.40
C LYS A 125 7.73 4.11 25.28
N MET A 126 7.80 4.69 24.08
CA MET A 126 8.46 5.99 23.85
C MET A 126 7.72 7.15 24.54
N LEU A 127 6.42 7.02 24.77
CA LEU A 127 5.56 7.96 25.48
C LEU A 127 5.50 7.70 27.00
N ASN A 128 6.49 7.02 27.58
CA ASN A 128 6.52 6.63 28.99
C ASN A 128 5.25 5.85 29.43
N ASN A 129 4.81 4.91 28.59
CA ASN A 129 3.60 4.11 28.74
C ASN A 129 2.29 4.93 28.76
N THR A 130 2.30 6.13 28.21
CA THR A 130 1.07 6.88 27.96
C THR A 130 0.34 6.30 26.74
N HIS A 131 -0.94 5.98 26.92
CA HIS A 131 -1.75 5.39 25.85
C HIS A 131 -1.97 6.33 24.67
N VAL A 132 -1.92 5.76 23.47
CA VAL A 132 -2.28 6.44 22.24
C VAL A 132 -3.79 6.74 22.26
N SER A 133 -4.18 7.99 22.15
CA SER A 133 -5.58 8.44 22.19
C SER A 133 -6.23 8.63 20.83
N LYS A 134 -5.44 8.72 19.76
CA LYS A 134 -5.90 8.86 18.36
C LYS A 134 -4.92 8.17 17.44
N LEU A 135 -5.48 7.49 16.45
CA LEU A 135 -4.75 6.72 15.46
C LEU A 135 -5.14 7.14 14.05
N VAL A 136 -4.15 7.42 13.21
CA VAL A 136 -4.32 7.56 11.76
C VAL A 136 -3.54 6.43 11.10
N VAL A 137 -4.22 5.61 10.28
CA VAL A 137 -3.58 4.57 9.47
C VAL A 137 -3.74 4.95 8.01
N THR A 138 -2.67 4.85 7.24
CA THR A 138 -2.73 5.17 5.81
C THR A 138 -3.13 3.98 4.98
N VAL A 139 -3.76 4.28 3.85
CA VAL A 139 -4.18 3.31 2.84
C VAL A 139 -3.85 3.85 1.46
N PRO A 140 -3.56 2.99 0.47
CA PRO A 140 -3.44 3.40 -0.91
C PRO A 140 -4.68 4.16 -1.38
N ALA A 141 -4.49 5.19 -2.20
CA ALA A 141 -5.61 5.96 -2.75
C ALA A 141 -6.55 5.08 -3.58
N TYR A 142 -6.00 4.04 -4.20
CA TYR A 142 -6.69 3.10 -5.08
C TYR A 142 -7.40 1.94 -4.34
N PHE A 143 -7.37 1.89 -3.00
CA PHE A 143 -8.09 0.86 -2.25
C PHE A 143 -9.59 1.00 -2.43
N ASN A 144 -10.26 -0.14 -2.68
CA ASN A 144 -11.70 -0.25 -2.70
C ASN A 144 -12.30 -0.19 -1.28
N SER A 145 -13.63 -0.20 -1.17
CA SER A 145 -14.34 -0.10 0.10
C SER A 145 -14.03 -1.25 1.05
N ASP A 146 -13.95 -2.48 0.55
CA ASP A 146 -13.68 -3.67 1.37
C ASP A 146 -12.26 -3.67 1.93
N GLN A 147 -11.27 -3.24 1.13
CA GLN A 147 -9.89 -3.09 1.57
C GLN A 147 -9.75 -1.98 2.64
N ARG A 148 -10.45 -0.86 2.46
CA ARG A 148 -10.51 0.23 3.45
C ARG A 148 -11.17 -0.23 4.74
N ASN A 149 -12.33 -0.90 4.66
CA ASN A 149 -13.04 -1.43 5.81
C ASN A 149 -12.17 -2.47 6.56
N GLY A 150 -11.55 -3.40 5.86
CA GLY A 150 -10.64 -4.39 6.46
C GLY A 150 -9.47 -3.74 7.21
N THR A 151 -8.90 -2.66 6.66
CA THR A 151 -7.81 -1.91 7.30
C THR A 151 -8.32 -1.13 8.52
N ARG A 152 -9.50 -0.52 8.42
CA ARG A 152 -10.16 0.18 9.54
C ARG A 152 -10.44 -0.77 10.69
N ASP A 153 -11.06 -1.92 10.39
CA ASP A 153 -11.41 -2.93 11.40
C ASP A 153 -10.16 -3.47 12.10
N ALA A 154 -9.05 -3.65 11.35
CA ALA A 154 -7.77 -4.01 11.93
C ALA A 154 -7.24 -2.93 12.89
N ALA A 155 -7.35 -1.66 12.51
CA ALA A 155 -6.90 -0.54 13.32
C ALA A 155 -7.73 -0.37 14.61
N LEU A 156 -9.06 -0.54 14.52
CA LEU A 156 -9.97 -0.51 15.66
C LEU A 156 -9.67 -1.65 16.64
N GLU A 157 -9.55 -2.88 16.13
CA GLU A 157 -9.24 -4.05 16.95
C GLU A 157 -7.87 -3.93 17.62
N ALA A 158 -6.86 -3.46 16.89
CA ALA A 158 -5.50 -3.31 17.41
C ALA A 158 -5.40 -2.25 18.50
N SER A 159 -6.03 -1.10 18.31
CA SER A 159 -5.93 0.05 19.21
C SER A 159 -6.90 0.03 20.36
N ARG A 160 -8.02 -0.69 20.22
CA ARG A 160 -9.18 -0.65 21.15
C ARG A 160 -9.75 0.75 21.38
N LEU A 161 -9.50 1.64 20.46
CA LEU A 161 -10.05 3.00 20.46
C LEU A 161 -11.49 2.99 19.92
N SER A 162 -12.24 4.05 20.21
CA SER A 162 -13.54 4.27 19.58
C SER A 162 -13.40 4.60 18.09
N GLU A 163 -14.45 4.33 17.31
CA GLU A 163 -14.48 4.65 15.87
C GLU A 163 -14.14 6.12 15.56
N GLU A 164 -14.50 7.05 16.47
CA GLU A 164 -14.21 8.47 16.34
C GLU A 164 -12.73 8.82 16.56
N SER A 165 -11.92 7.89 17.03
CA SER A 165 -10.51 8.07 17.34
C SER A 165 -9.58 7.35 16.37
N VAL A 166 -10.14 6.56 15.43
CA VAL A 166 -9.39 5.84 14.40
C VAL A 166 -9.76 6.38 13.02
N PHE A 167 -8.76 6.77 12.26
CA PHE A 167 -8.93 7.43 10.98
C PHE A 167 -8.10 6.76 9.89
N LEU A 168 -8.67 6.71 8.67
CA LEU A 168 -7.93 6.33 7.46
C LEU A 168 -7.59 7.60 6.67
N LEU A 169 -6.37 7.63 6.13
CA LEU A 169 -5.89 8.70 5.27
C LEU A 169 -5.21 8.09 4.04
N ASN A 170 -5.45 8.68 2.87
CA ASN A 170 -4.76 8.22 1.66
C ASN A 170 -3.25 8.49 1.74
N GLU A 171 -2.42 7.51 1.35
CA GLU A 171 -0.95 7.60 1.37
C GLU A 171 -0.42 8.84 0.64
N PRO A 172 -0.85 9.14 -0.60
CA PRO A 172 -0.38 10.33 -1.30
C PRO A 172 -0.81 11.64 -0.64
N THR A 173 -2.02 11.69 -0.05
CA THR A 173 -2.48 12.83 0.73
C THR A 173 -1.61 13.01 1.97
N SER A 174 -1.28 11.92 2.64
CA SER A 174 -0.39 11.92 3.80
C SER A 174 1.01 12.44 3.44
N ALA A 175 1.59 11.97 2.34
CA ALA A 175 2.86 12.46 1.82
C ALA A 175 2.81 13.98 1.54
N ALA A 176 1.75 14.46 0.89
CA ALA A 176 1.53 15.87 0.63
C ALA A 176 1.50 16.70 1.91
N ILE A 177 0.83 16.21 2.96
CA ILE A 177 0.79 16.87 4.27
C ILE A 177 2.19 16.94 4.90
N CYS A 178 2.99 15.89 4.75
CA CYS A 178 4.35 15.83 5.26
C CYS A 178 5.26 16.89 4.62
N TYR A 179 5.13 17.12 3.34
CA TYR A 179 5.87 18.15 2.61
C TYR A 179 5.45 19.59 2.96
N ASP A 180 4.59 19.75 3.96
CA ASP A 180 4.08 21.06 4.42
C ASP A 180 3.34 21.86 3.35
N LEU A 181 2.78 21.17 2.35
CA LEU A 181 2.06 21.80 1.25
C LEU A 181 0.95 22.75 1.72
N PRO A 182 0.17 22.43 2.79
CA PRO A 182 -0.87 23.35 3.27
C PRO A 182 -0.37 24.71 3.76
N SER A 183 0.93 24.89 3.99
CA SER A 183 1.52 26.20 4.36
C SER A 183 1.89 27.06 3.14
N MET A 184 1.84 26.49 1.94
CA MET A 184 2.17 27.22 0.70
C MET A 184 1.14 28.31 0.39
N GLN A 185 1.64 29.49 0.05
CA GLN A 185 0.81 30.67 -0.26
C GLN A 185 0.39 30.71 -1.73
N LYS A 186 1.18 30.09 -2.63
CA LYS A 186 0.91 30.05 -4.07
C LYS A 186 0.18 28.76 -4.42
N LYS A 187 -0.73 28.86 -5.38
CA LYS A 187 -1.35 27.67 -5.98
C LYS A 187 -0.28 26.81 -6.63
N GLN A 188 -0.29 25.52 -6.30
CA GLN A 188 0.60 24.51 -6.91
C GLN A 188 -0.19 23.24 -7.24
N THR A 189 0.14 22.63 -8.36
CA THR A 189 -0.33 21.30 -8.73
C THR A 189 0.83 20.31 -8.57
N ILE A 190 0.64 19.31 -7.74
CA ILE A 190 1.68 18.38 -7.32
C ILE A 190 1.26 16.98 -7.70
N MET A 191 2.17 16.22 -8.27
CA MET A 191 1.99 14.81 -8.51
C MET A 191 2.76 14.01 -7.46
N VAL A 192 2.06 13.18 -6.70
CA VAL A 192 2.67 12.24 -5.76
C VAL A 192 2.80 10.90 -6.48
N TYR A 193 4.02 10.44 -6.66
CA TYR A 193 4.40 9.15 -7.23
C TYR A 193 4.82 8.24 -6.09
N ASP A 194 3.95 7.32 -5.68
CA ASP A 194 4.20 6.39 -4.58
C ASP A 194 4.44 4.98 -5.13
N LEU A 195 5.70 4.55 -5.10
CA LEU A 195 6.12 3.22 -5.51
C LEU A 195 6.62 2.44 -4.29
N GLY A 196 5.72 1.70 -3.70
CA GLY A 196 5.96 0.89 -2.51
C GLY A 196 6.55 -0.49 -2.81
N GLY A 197 6.45 -1.39 -1.82
CA GLY A 197 6.87 -2.79 -1.99
C GLY A 197 5.88 -3.59 -2.83
N GLY A 198 4.59 -3.27 -2.78
CA GLY A 198 3.54 -4.08 -3.41
C GLY A 198 2.62 -3.33 -4.35
N THR A 199 2.55 -2.02 -4.27
CA THR A 199 1.62 -1.18 -5.04
C THR A 199 2.36 -0.01 -5.65
N PHE A 200 1.81 0.48 -6.74
CA PHE A 200 2.11 1.77 -7.32
C PHE A 200 0.86 2.64 -7.26
N ASP A 201 0.96 3.78 -6.63
CA ASP A 201 -0.10 4.79 -6.54
C ASP A 201 0.42 6.13 -7.09
N VAL A 202 -0.43 6.81 -7.83
CA VAL A 202 -0.16 8.18 -8.27
C VAL A 202 -1.38 9.05 -8.01
N SER A 203 -1.15 10.23 -7.41
CA SER A 203 -2.22 11.19 -7.14
C SER A 203 -1.81 12.59 -7.57
N MET A 204 -2.71 13.25 -8.23
CA MET A 204 -2.56 14.67 -8.56
C MET A 204 -3.31 15.51 -7.54
N ILE A 205 -2.59 16.40 -6.88
CA ILE A 205 -3.07 17.19 -5.75
C ILE A 205 -2.86 18.67 -6.06
N MET A 206 -3.90 19.46 -5.90
CA MET A 206 -3.83 20.91 -5.94
C MET A 206 -3.77 21.46 -4.53
N VAL A 207 -2.85 22.38 -4.30
CA VAL A 207 -2.70 23.08 -3.03
C VAL A 207 -2.85 24.57 -3.28
N GLU A 208 -3.75 25.22 -2.56
CA GLU A 208 -3.97 26.66 -2.62
C GLU A 208 -4.42 27.20 -1.25
N LYS A 209 -3.71 28.19 -0.69
CA LYS A 209 -4.14 28.92 0.53
C LYS A 209 -4.66 28.05 1.69
N LYS A 210 -3.95 26.99 2.04
CA LYS A 210 -4.35 26.02 3.07
C LYS A 210 -5.44 25.02 2.65
N GLU A 211 -5.85 25.02 1.41
CA GLU A 211 -6.72 23.99 0.85
C GLU A 211 -5.88 22.95 0.12
N VAL A 212 -6.19 21.70 0.35
CA VAL A 212 -5.60 20.55 -0.33
C VAL A 212 -6.72 19.81 -1.03
N THR A 213 -6.67 19.76 -2.34
CA THR A 213 -7.69 19.12 -3.17
C THR A 213 -7.05 18.02 -4.01
N VAL A 214 -7.50 16.79 -3.86
CA VAL A 214 -7.15 15.70 -4.76
C VAL A 214 -7.92 15.91 -6.06
N LEU A 215 -7.20 15.98 -7.18
CA LEU A 215 -7.80 16.21 -8.51
C LEU A 215 -8.10 14.89 -9.22
N ASN A 216 -7.17 13.95 -9.16
CA ASN A 216 -7.34 12.61 -9.72
C ASN A 216 -6.35 11.65 -9.08
N THR A 217 -6.65 10.35 -9.16
CA THR A 217 -5.80 9.26 -8.68
C THR A 217 -5.79 8.11 -9.66
N GLY A 218 -4.68 7.37 -9.69
CA GLY A 218 -4.55 6.13 -10.44
C GLY A 218 -3.51 5.23 -9.78
N GLY A 219 -3.33 4.03 -10.30
CA GLY A 219 -2.34 3.13 -9.73
C GLY A 219 -2.44 1.71 -10.28
N ASP A 220 -1.57 0.87 -9.75
CA ASP A 220 -1.56 -0.57 -9.98
C ASP A 220 -1.23 -1.28 -8.68
N ASN A 221 -2.20 -2.00 -8.14
CA ASN A 221 -2.07 -2.73 -6.88
C ASN A 221 -1.28 -4.06 -6.99
N MET A 222 -0.75 -4.33 -8.18
CA MET A 222 0.10 -5.49 -8.50
C MET A 222 1.50 -5.10 -8.99
N LEU A 223 1.87 -3.82 -8.88
CA LEU A 223 3.17 -3.31 -9.32
C LEU A 223 3.92 -2.68 -8.15
N GLY A 224 5.08 -3.22 -7.82
CA GLY A 224 5.91 -2.70 -6.72
C GLY A 224 7.25 -3.40 -6.59
N GLY A 225 7.93 -3.14 -5.48
CA GLY A 225 9.27 -3.64 -5.19
C GLY A 225 9.39 -5.16 -5.16
N ASP A 226 8.29 -5.88 -4.83
CA ASP A 226 8.27 -7.35 -4.85
C ASP A 226 8.36 -7.90 -6.28
N ASP A 227 7.76 -7.18 -7.26
CA ASP A 227 7.88 -7.52 -8.69
C ASP A 227 9.31 -7.34 -9.15
N PHE A 228 9.95 -6.26 -8.71
CA PHE A 228 11.35 -6.01 -9.01
C PHE A 228 12.26 -7.06 -8.39
N THR A 229 11.95 -7.50 -7.16
CA THR A 229 12.68 -8.60 -6.50
C THR A 229 12.57 -9.91 -7.31
N ALA A 230 11.39 -10.24 -7.84
CA ALA A 230 11.20 -11.42 -8.66
C ALA A 230 11.99 -11.34 -10.00
N ILE A 231 12.07 -10.15 -10.60
CA ILE A 231 12.89 -9.90 -11.80
C ILE A 231 14.37 -10.08 -11.48
N VAL A 232 14.87 -9.53 -10.37
CA VAL A 232 16.27 -9.71 -9.94
C VAL A 232 16.57 -11.18 -9.62
N ALA A 233 15.62 -11.92 -9.03
CA ALA A 233 15.74 -13.36 -8.82
C ALA A 233 15.92 -14.12 -10.15
N SER A 234 15.14 -13.75 -11.18
CA SER A 234 15.29 -14.33 -12.51
C SER A 234 16.63 -13.99 -13.15
N LEU A 235 17.10 -12.74 -12.98
CA LEU A 235 18.43 -12.31 -13.43
C LEU A 235 19.54 -13.14 -12.79
N ILE A 236 19.49 -13.36 -11.47
CA ILE A 236 20.47 -14.19 -10.75
C ILE A 236 20.47 -15.61 -11.31
N CYS A 237 19.31 -16.22 -11.58
CA CYS A 237 19.21 -17.54 -12.21
C CYS A 237 19.82 -17.56 -13.61
N GLN A 238 19.57 -16.52 -14.41
CA GLN A 238 20.12 -16.42 -15.76
C GLN A 238 21.64 -16.32 -15.74
N VAL A 239 22.20 -15.44 -14.91
CA VAL A 239 23.66 -15.28 -14.77
C VAL A 239 24.31 -16.57 -14.25
N TYR A 240 23.66 -17.24 -13.27
CA TYR A 240 24.14 -18.52 -12.77
C TYR A 240 24.21 -19.58 -13.88
N SER A 241 23.15 -19.72 -14.66
CA SER A 241 23.11 -20.69 -15.78
C SER A 241 24.19 -20.40 -16.84
N GLN A 242 24.41 -19.12 -17.17
CA GLN A 242 25.44 -18.73 -18.13
C GLN A 242 26.86 -19.02 -17.65
N THR A 243 27.11 -18.92 -16.35
CA THR A 243 28.44 -19.12 -15.75
C THR A 243 28.71 -20.56 -15.29
N HIS A 244 27.68 -21.42 -15.25
CA HIS A 244 27.75 -22.80 -14.73
C HIS A 244 27.21 -23.82 -15.75
N GLU A 245 27.63 -23.70 -17.00
CA GLU A 245 27.37 -24.69 -18.07
C GLU A 245 25.88 -25.05 -18.26
N GLY A 246 24.98 -24.06 -18.07
CA GLY A 246 23.53 -24.26 -18.21
C GLY A 246 22.83 -24.93 -17.01
N LYS A 247 23.52 -25.09 -15.87
CA LYS A 247 22.90 -25.60 -14.66
C LYS A 247 21.80 -24.70 -14.15
N GLU A 248 20.71 -25.28 -13.67
CA GLU A 248 19.62 -24.54 -13.02
C GLU A 248 19.96 -24.28 -11.54
N LEU A 249 19.89 -23.01 -11.10
CA LEU A 249 20.06 -22.63 -9.70
C LEU A 249 18.86 -23.10 -8.85
N VAL A 250 17.65 -22.96 -9.40
CA VAL A 250 16.39 -23.42 -8.81
C VAL A 250 15.73 -24.34 -9.83
N PRO A 251 15.30 -25.58 -9.43
CA PRO A 251 14.63 -26.50 -10.34
C PRO A 251 13.43 -25.85 -11.03
N SER A 252 13.24 -26.08 -12.32
CA SER A 252 12.09 -25.53 -13.07
C SER A 252 10.75 -26.18 -12.68
N ASN A 253 10.76 -27.36 -12.05
CA ASN A 253 9.55 -28.03 -11.58
C ASN A 253 9.02 -27.39 -10.28
N THR A 254 7.99 -26.56 -10.39
CA THR A 254 7.34 -25.85 -9.28
C THR A 254 6.70 -26.79 -8.24
N SER A 255 6.41 -28.04 -8.58
CA SER A 255 5.88 -29.06 -7.66
C SER A 255 6.97 -29.70 -6.80
N ASP A 256 8.25 -29.51 -7.11
CA ASP A 256 9.36 -30.02 -6.30
C ASP A 256 9.42 -29.23 -4.98
N LYS A 257 9.46 -29.92 -3.84
CA LYS A 257 9.63 -29.29 -2.53
C LYS A 257 10.91 -28.45 -2.45
N ARG A 258 11.98 -28.84 -3.16
CA ARG A 258 13.23 -28.09 -3.25
C ARG A 258 13.04 -26.78 -3.99
N TYR A 259 12.21 -26.73 -5.05
CA TYR A 259 11.84 -25.50 -5.73
C TYR A 259 11.33 -24.47 -4.74
N GLN A 260 10.29 -24.77 -3.97
CA GLN A 260 9.68 -23.82 -3.04
C GLN A 260 10.66 -23.26 -1.99
N ILE A 261 11.53 -24.15 -1.46
CA ILE A 261 12.53 -23.74 -0.45
C ILE A 261 13.60 -22.87 -1.09
N ASN A 262 14.16 -23.28 -2.22
CA ASN A 262 15.25 -22.56 -2.87
C ASN A 262 14.77 -21.26 -3.50
N TYR A 263 13.57 -21.23 -4.09
CA TYR A 263 13.00 -20.02 -4.64
C TYR A 263 12.76 -18.94 -3.57
N ARG A 264 12.28 -19.32 -2.38
CA ARG A 264 12.15 -18.39 -1.26
C ARG A 264 13.50 -17.83 -0.78
N ARG A 265 14.53 -18.66 -0.72
CA ARG A 265 15.90 -18.18 -0.43
C ARG A 265 16.39 -17.24 -1.50
N LEU A 266 16.17 -17.60 -2.77
CA LEU A 266 16.51 -16.75 -3.90
C LEU A 266 15.83 -15.39 -3.85
N LEU A 267 14.53 -15.32 -3.51
CA LEU A 267 13.83 -14.04 -3.35
C LEU A 267 14.45 -13.16 -2.24
N ASN A 268 14.88 -13.75 -1.12
CA ASN A 268 15.58 -12.99 -0.07
C ASN A 268 16.92 -12.44 -0.56
N ILE A 269 17.72 -13.27 -1.23
CA ILE A 269 19.00 -12.90 -1.83
C ILE A 269 18.80 -11.81 -2.89
N ALA A 270 17.76 -11.95 -3.72
CA ALA A 270 17.43 -10.99 -4.77
C ALA A 270 16.99 -9.63 -4.19
N GLU A 271 16.23 -9.63 -3.08
CA GLU A 271 15.85 -8.38 -2.39
C GLU A 271 17.09 -7.66 -1.85
N GLU A 272 17.99 -8.37 -1.19
CA GLU A 272 19.25 -7.80 -0.69
C GLU A 272 20.13 -7.29 -1.83
N THR A 273 20.24 -8.06 -2.92
CA THR A 273 20.97 -7.65 -4.13
C THR A 273 20.38 -6.39 -4.75
N LYS A 274 19.05 -6.33 -4.92
CA LYS A 274 18.35 -5.14 -5.42
C LYS A 274 18.62 -3.90 -4.55
N ILE A 275 18.62 -4.08 -3.21
CA ILE A 275 18.89 -2.98 -2.28
C ILE A 275 20.35 -2.50 -2.39
N ARG A 276 21.31 -3.41 -2.50
CA ARG A 276 22.72 -3.08 -2.66
C ARG A 276 23.00 -2.37 -3.99
N LEU A 277 22.38 -2.81 -5.09
CA LEU A 277 22.51 -2.20 -6.41
C LEU A 277 21.98 -0.75 -6.51
N LYS A 278 21.30 -0.23 -5.48
CA LYS A 278 21.01 1.21 -5.37
C LYS A 278 22.26 2.06 -5.12
N GLN A 279 23.30 1.47 -4.57
CA GLN A 279 24.53 2.16 -4.16
C GLN A 279 25.78 1.60 -4.87
N GLU A 280 25.76 0.33 -5.23
CA GLU A 280 26.86 -0.39 -5.87
C GLU A 280 26.55 -0.60 -7.36
N LYS A 281 27.53 -0.46 -8.23
CA LYS A 281 27.37 -0.71 -9.67
C LYS A 281 27.38 -2.19 -10.02
N GLU A 282 28.02 -3.02 -9.20
CA GLU A 282 28.13 -4.46 -9.32
C GLU A 282 28.09 -5.08 -7.92
N VAL A 283 27.33 -6.16 -7.78
CA VAL A 283 27.19 -6.92 -6.52
C VAL A 283 27.62 -8.36 -6.76
N SER A 284 28.54 -8.87 -5.94
CA SER A 284 28.81 -10.31 -5.84
C SER A 284 27.73 -10.93 -4.93
N VAL A 285 26.96 -11.85 -5.50
CA VAL A 285 25.81 -12.51 -4.88
C VAL A 285 26.24 -13.90 -4.40
N ASP A 286 26.19 -14.14 -3.11
CA ASP A 286 26.45 -15.44 -2.50
C ASP A 286 25.24 -16.38 -2.66
N LEU A 287 25.47 -17.53 -3.26
CA LEU A 287 24.48 -18.57 -3.55
C LEU A 287 24.69 -19.86 -2.73
N THR A 288 25.63 -19.85 -1.80
CA THR A 288 26.01 -21.04 -0.97
C THR A 288 24.79 -21.66 -0.26
N GLU A 289 23.84 -20.84 0.21
CA GLU A 289 22.62 -21.35 0.85
C GLU A 289 21.71 -22.18 -0.09
N ILE A 290 21.76 -21.89 -1.41
CA ILE A 290 20.94 -22.58 -2.42
C ILE A 290 21.69 -23.79 -2.99
N THR A 291 22.90 -23.57 -3.48
CA THR A 291 23.71 -24.60 -4.16
C THR A 291 24.27 -25.64 -3.22
N LYS A 292 24.53 -25.27 -1.96
CA LYS A 292 25.28 -26.07 -0.97
C LYS A 292 26.74 -26.32 -1.37
N GLU A 293 27.24 -25.54 -2.29
CA GLU A 293 28.64 -25.56 -2.73
C GLU A 293 29.35 -24.34 -2.13
N ASP A 294 30.53 -24.53 -1.53
CA ASP A 294 31.32 -23.46 -0.95
C ASP A 294 31.75 -22.44 -2.02
N ASN A 295 31.67 -21.15 -1.67
CA ASN A 295 32.02 -20.03 -2.53
C ASN A 295 31.25 -19.94 -3.87
N SER A 296 30.03 -20.48 -3.92
CA SER A 296 29.16 -20.31 -5.09
C SER A 296 28.69 -18.86 -5.19
N THR A 297 29.23 -18.10 -6.13
CA THR A 297 28.89 -16.68 -6.30
C THR A 297 28.66 -16.33 -7.77
N VAL A 298 27.79 -15.37 -8.02
CA VAL A 298 27.63 -14.72 -9.33
C VAL A 298 27.70 -13.20 -9.18
N LYS A 299 28.03 -12.51 -10.26
CA LYS A 299 28.07 -11.04 -10.30
C LYS A 299 26.86 -10.52 -11.05
N VAL A 300 26.18 -9.55 -10.46
CA VAL A 300 25.02 -8.86 -11.04
C VAL A 300 25.28 -7.37 -11.03
N THR A 301 24.97 -6.70 -12.15
CA THR A 301 25.21 -5.27 -12.31
C THR A 301 23.91 -4.45 -12.22
N GLU A 302 24.04 -3.17 -11.82
CA GLU A 302 22.95 -2.20 -11.87
C GLU A 302 22.38 -2.05 -13.29
N THR A 303 23.22 -2.10 -14.32
CA THR A 303 22.80 -1.95 -15.72
C THR A 303 21.87 -3.08 -16.14
N GLU A 304 22.26 -4.34 -15.90
CA GLU A 304 21.43 -5.52 -16.21
C GLU A 304 20.09 -5.46 -15.47
N MET A 305 20.12 -5.12 -14.17
CA MET A 305 18.91 -4.94 -13.40
C MET A 305 18.01 -3.85 -14.00
N ASN A 306 18.57 -2.69 -14.32
CA ASN A 306 17.81 -1.55 -14.85
C ASN A 306 17.19 -1.85 -16.22
N GLU A 307 17.87 -2.57 -17.10
CA GLU A 307 17.34 -2.99 -18.39
C GLU A 307 16.08 -3.86 -18.22
N LEU A 308 16.10 -4.81 -17.28
CA LEU A 308 14.97 -5.69 -17.00
C LEU A 308 13.82 -5.00 -16.25
N LEU A 309 14.12 -4.01 -15.42
CA LEU A 309 13.10 -3.24 -14.68
C LEU A 309 12.40 -2.18 -15.53
N ARG A 310 13.08 -1.68 -16.59
CA ARG A 310 12.60 -0.58 -17.43
C ARG A 310 11.14 -0.72 -17.85
N PRO A 311 10.66 -1.85 -18.42
CA PRO A 311 9.27 -1.97 -18.88
C PRO A 311 8.25 -1.80 -17.73
N LYS A 312 8.62 -2.20 -16.51
CA LYS A 312 7.75 -2.03 -15.34
C LYS A 312 7.67 -0.57 -14.89
N ILE A 313 8.77 0.16 -15.02
CA ILE A 313 8.82 1.58 -14.67
C ILE A 313 8.14 2.42 -15.76
N GLU A 314 8.30 2.06 -17.04
CA GLU A 314 7.55 2.69 -18.15
C GLU A 314 6.05 2.62 -17.92
N LYS A 315 5.52 1.48 -17.46
CA LYS A 315 4.11 1.34 -17.09
C LYS A 315 3.70 2.35 -16.01
N THR A 316 4.54 2.68 -15.05
CA THR A 316 4.22 3.72 -14.05
C THR A 316 4.08 5.10 -14.68
N ILE A 317 4.94 5.43 -15.65
CA ILE A 317 4.87 6.69 -16.39
C ILE A 317 3.58 6.76 -17.24
N GLU A 318 3.18 5.64 -17.86
CA GLU A 318 1.91 5.57 -18.60
C GLU A 318 0.71 5.83 -17.69
N ILE A 319 0.72 5.29 -16.46
CA ILE A 319 -0.34 5.54 -15.47
C ILE A 319 -0.35 7.02 -15.06
N MET A 320 0.82 7.66 -14.85
CA MET A 320 0.91 9.11 -14.60
C MET A 320 0.28 9.90 -15.75
N ALA A 321 0.60 9.56 -16.99
CA ALA A 321 0.03 10.22 -18.18
C ALA A 321 -1.50 10.06 -18.25
N LYS A 322 -2.01 8.87 -17.93
CA LYS A 322 -3.47 8.62 -17.86
C LYS A 322 -4.13 9.49 -16.79
N VAL A 323 -3.54 9.61 -15.60
CA VAL A 323 -4.07 10.47 -14.52
C VAL A 323 -4.13 11.94 -14.93
N LEU A 324 -3.12 12.43 -15.65
CA LEU A 324 -3.13 13.78 -16.23
C LEU A 324 -4.26 13.96 -17.25
N GLN A 325 -4.38 13.02 -18.18
CA GLN A 325 -5.40 13.07 -19.23
C GLN A 325 -6.82 13.07 -18.65
N GLU A 326 -7.12 12.19 -17.71
CA GLU A 326 -8.43 12.10 -17.06
C GLU A 326 -8.78 13.39 -16.29
N ALA A 327 -7.78 14.10 -15.75
CA ALA A 327 -7.97 15.39 -15.09
C ALA A 327 -7.96 16.59 -16.05
N ASN A 328 -7.89 16.38 -17.36
CA ASN A 328 -7.72 17.43 -18.37
C ASN A 328 -6.54 18.36 -18.09
N LYS A 329 -5.42 17.78 -17.67
CA LYS A 329 -4.16 18.48 -17.35
C LYS A 329 -3.04 18.04 -18.29
N LYS A 330 -2.03 18.91 -18.43
CA LYS A 330 -0.79 18.64 -19.17
C LYS A 330 0.38 18.52 -18.19
N LYS A 331 1.52 18.03 -18.68
CA LYS A 331 2.77 17.92 -17.88
C LYS A 331 3.22 19.29 -17.33
N GLU A 332 3.07 20.33 -18.15
CA GLU A 332 3.44 21.69 -17.80
C GLU A 332 2.57 22.31 -16.69
N ASP A 333 1.41 21.68 -16.40
CA ASP A 333 0.57 22.08 -15.27
C ASP A 333 1.09 21.53 -13.94
N ILE A 334 2.11 20.66 -13.94
CA ILE A 334 2.68 20.03 -12.74
C ILE A 334 3.87 20.85 -12.26
N ASP A 335 3.69 21.52 -11.14
CA ASP A 335 4.75 22.31 -10.49
C ASP A 335 5.81 21.43 -9.81
N ARG A 336 5.42 20.23 -9.32
CA ARG A 336 6.32 19.32 -8.62
C ARG A 336 5.86 17.87 -8.67
N VAL A 337 6.82 16.94 -8.75
CA VAL A 337 6.62 15.50 -8.55
C VAL A 337 7.31 15.08 -7.26
N LEU A 338 6.57 14.47 -6.33
CA LEU A 338 7.10 13.94 -5.08
C LEU A 338 7.28 12.42 -5.23
N LEU A 339 8.50 11.94 -5.07
CA LEU A 339 8.81 10.50 -5.06
C LEU A 339 8.66 9.96 -3.64
N VAL A 340 7.79 8.97 -3.48
CA VAL A 340 7.39 8.34 -2.22
C VAL A 340 7.51 6.82 -2.35
N GLY A 341 7.63 6.11 -1.22
CA GLY A 341 7.79 4.67 -1.17
C GLY A 341 9.23 4.21 -1.43
N GLY A 342 9.62 3.08 -0.81
CA GLY A 342 11.00 2.59 -0.80
C GLY A 342 11.54 2.20 -2.17
N SER A 343 10.68 1.80 -3.11
CA SER A 343 11.06 1.44 -4.48
C SER A 343 11.32 2.65 -5.36
N SER A 344 10.82 3.83 -5.01
CA SER A 344 11.14 5.09 -5.71
C SER A 344 12.60 5.53 -5.52
N LYS A 345 13.32 4.92 -4.56
CA LYS A 345 14.76 5.14 -4.35
C LYS A 345 15.66 4.49 -5.42
N LEU A 346 15.10 3.70 -6.35
CA LEU A 346 15.85 3.16 -7.48
C LEU A 346 16.29 4.29 -8.41
N SER A 347 17.57 4.29 -8.82
CA SER A 347 18.16 5.30 -9.73
C SER A 347 17.40 5.41 -11.04
N LEU A 348 16.95 4.28 -11.59
CA LEU A 348 16.17 4.22 -12.82
C LEU A 348 14.80 4.92 -12.67
N VAL A 349 14.11 4.75 -11.54
CA VAL A 349 12.83 5.44 -11.30
C VAL A 349 13.04 6.95 -11.31
N LYS A 350 14.01 7.42 -10.52
CA LYS A 350 14.32 8.85 -10.45
C LYS A 350 14.67 9.41 -11.83
N SER A 351 15.58 8.76 -12.56
CA SER A 351 16.04 9.25 -13.88
C SER A 351 14.92 9.27 -14.92
N MET A 352 14.00 8.30 -14.91
CA MET A 352 12.88 8.27 -15.84
C MET A 352 11.83 9.33 -15.52
N VAL A 353 11.53 9.57 -14.25
CA VAL A 353 10.61 10.65 -13.84
C VAL A 353 11.22 12.02 -14.10
N GLU A 354 12.53 12.20 -13.86
CA GLU A 354 13.25 13.44 -14.18
C GLU A 354 13.31 13.71 -15.69
N ALA A 355 13.46 12.69 -16.52
CA ALA A 355 13.43 12.83 -17.97
C ALA A 355 12.04 13.27 -18.47
N GLU A 356 10.97 12.91 -17.78
CA GLU A 356 9.61 13.20 -18.16
C GLU A 356 9.12 14.57 -17.68
N TYR A 357 9.52 15.00 -16.48
CA TYR A 357 9.01 16.22 -15.83
C TYR A 357 10.09 17.30 -15.61
N GLY A 358 11.36 16.97 -15.84
CA GLY A 358 12.50 17.86 -15.53
C GLY A 358 13.03 17.66 -14.11
N ALA A 359 14.35 17.64 -13.97
CA ALA A 359 15.02 17.37 -12.68
C ALA A 359 14.66 18.39 -11.59
N ASP A 360 14.45 19.66 -11.95
CA ASP A 360 14.08 20.73 -11.01
C ASP A 360 12.66 20.58 -10.44
N HIS A 361 11.81 19.81 -11.11
CA HIS A 361 10.46 19.52 -10.69
C HIS A 361 10.35 18.27 -9.81
N VAL A 362 11.34 17.38 -9.82
CA VAL A 362 11.32 16.14 -9.06
C VAL A 362 11.96 16.33 -7.69
N SER A 363 11.21 16.04 -6.62
CA SER A 363 11.65 16.24 -5.25
C SER A 363 11.75 14.91 -4.50
N CYS A 364 12.91 14.69 -3.84
CA CYS A 364 13.22 13.60 -2.93
C CYS A 364 13.72 14.15 -1.58
N THR A 365 13.26 15.33 -1.16
CA THR A 365 13.82 16.04 0.01
C THR A 365 13.49 15.40 1.35
N LEU A 366 12.44 14.59 1.42
CA LEU A 366 12.09 13.79 2.60
C LEU A 366 12.42 12.33 2.36
N ASP A 367 12.61 11.57 3.44
CA ASP A 367 12.78 10.12 3.32
C ASP A 367 11.48 9.48 2.79
N PRO A 368 11.50 8.89 1.60
CA PRO A 368 10.32 8.27 0.99
C PRO A 368 9.69 7.14 1.81
N ASP A 369 10.45 6.50 2.69
CA ASP A 369 9.95 5.43 3.57
C ASP A 369 9.25 5.96 4.83
N GLN A 370 9.37 7.26 5.14
CA GLN A 370 8.92 7.84 6.40
C GLN A 370 7.89 8.95 6.23
N CYS A 371 7.87 9.63 5.07
CA CYS A 371 7.04 10.81 4.87
C CYS A 371 5.53 10.53 5.01
N VAL A 372 5.08 9.34 4.62
CA VAL A 372 3.68 8.93 4.73
C VAL A 372 3.25 8.82 6.20
N ALA A 373 4.01 8.11 7.04
CA ALA A 373 3.69 7.99 8.47
C ALA A 373 3.77 9.34 9.20
N MET A 374 4.77 10.17 8.84
CA MET A 374 4.91 11.52 9.42
C MET A 374 3.74 12.42 9.04
N GLY A 375 3.29 12.38 7.77
CA GLY A 375 2.12 13.12 7.31
C GLY A 375 0.84 12.68 8.02
N ALA A 376 0.65 11.39 8.23
CA ALA A 376 -0.47 10.84 8.99
C ALA A 376 -0.50 11.37 10.44
N MET A 377 0.65 11.47 11.10
CA MET A 377 0.73 12.07 12.42
C MET A 377 0.43 13.57 12.39
N LEU A 378 0.91 14.31 11.35
CA LEU A 378 0.69 15.74 11.20
C LEU A 378 -0.76 16.10 10.84
N TYR A 379 -1.54 15.15 10.33
CA TYR A 379 -2.89 15.36 9.82
C TYR A 379 -3.77 16.15 10.80
N PHE A 380 -3.92 15.70 12.04
CA PHE A 380 -4.75 16.41 13.02
C PHE A 380 -4.24 17.79 13.41
N LYS A 381 -2.92 17.99 13.39
CA LYS A 381 -2.33 19.29 13.70
C LYS A 381 -2.73 20.34 12.65
N LYS A 382 -2.89 19.90 11.40
CA LYS A 382 -3.18 20.80 10.27
C LYS A 382 -4.67 20.93 9.96
N PHE A 383 -5.43 19.84 10.00
CA PHE A 383 -6.82 19.80 9.52
C PHE A 383 -7.86 19.62 10.64
N GLY A 384 -7.44 19.29 11.85
CA GLY A 384 -8.36 19.06 12.96
C GLY A 384 -9.27 17.84 12.75
N ARG A 385 -10.60 18.01 13.05
CA ARG A 385 -11.58 16.92 12.97
C ARG A 385 -12.28 16.78 11.61
N GLN A 386 -11.84 17.46 10.58
CA GLN A 386 -12.46 17.34 9.25
C GLN A 386 -12.02 16.05 8.57
N ILE A 387 -12.66 14.94 8.95
CA ILE A 387 -12.56 13.70 8.20
C ILE A 387 -13.93 13.38 7.65
N VAL A 388 -14.00 13.31 6.35
CA VAL A 388 -15.07 12.65 5.64
C VAL A 388 -14.60 11.28 5.27
N ASP A 389 -15.07 10.31 6.00
CA ASP A 389 -14.85 8.92 5.69
C ASP A 389 -15.83 8.47 4.61
N ASN A 390 -15.32 7.98 3.50
CA ASN A 390 -16.13 7.43 2.44
C ASN A 390 -16.78 6.12 2.91
N GLY A 391 -18.02 6.18 3.42
CA GLY A 391 -18.83 4.98 3.56
C GLY A 391 -19.72 4.78 4.78
N ARG A 392 -19.65 5.61 5.83
CA ARG A 392 -20.62 5.51 6.93
C ARG A 392 -21.17 6.88 7.32
N LYS A 393 -22.50 6.95 7.52
CA LYS A 393 -23.18 8.09 8.14
C LYS A 393 -22.57 8.34 9.52
N THR A 394 -21.69 9.33 9.64
CA THR A 394 -21.40 9.90 10.95
C THR A 394 -22.62 10.70 11.35
N SER A 395 -23.40 10.15 12.28
CA SER A 395 -24.46 10.87 13.00
C SER A 395 -23.85 12.16 13.57
N GLN A 396 -24.46 13.26 13.20
CA GLN A 396 -24.40 14.61 13.75
C GLN A 396 -23.29 14.86 14.79
N ILE A 397 -22.21 15.46 14.37
CA ILE A 397 -21.28 16.12 15.27
C ILE A 397 -21.87 17.52 15.51
N GLY A 398 -22.29 17.77 16.76
CA GLY A 398 -22.82 19.05 17.19
C GLY A 398 -21.88 20.22 16.85
N ALA A 399 -22.47 21.31 16.42
CA ALA A 399 -21.82 22.58 16.12
C ALA A 399 -21.08 23.11 17.36
N GLY A 400 -19.80 22.80 17.44
CA GLY A 400 -18.83 23.41 18.34
C GLY A 400 -17.76 24.08 17.52
N THR A 401 -17.86 25.38 17.33
CA THR A 401 -16.85 26.22 16.69
C THR A 401 -15.54 26.19 17.49
N GLN A 402 -14.67 25.24 17.22
CA GLN A 402 -13.23 25.39 17.49
C GLN A 402 -12.53 25.54 16.15
N ARG A 403 -11.97 26.73 15.92
CA ARG A 403 -11.14 27.07 14.77
C ARG A 403 -9.93 26.13 14.75
N SER A 404 -9.98 25.10 13.90
CA SER A 404 -8.78 24.45 13.37
C SER A 404 -7.91 25.50 12.69
N ASN A 405 -6.64 25.26 12.48
CA ASN A 405 -5.69 26.19 11.83
C ASN A 405 -6.10 26.62 10.39
N GLY A 406 -7.34 26.43 10.01
CA GLY A 406 -7.96 26.92 8.78
C GLY A 406 -7.53 26.20 7.49
N SER A 407 -6.93 25.00 7.58
CA SER A 407 -6.67 24.17 6.40
C SER A 407 -7.85 23.25 6.11
N THR A 408 -8.17 23.05 4.84
CA THR A 408 -9.26 22.18 4.37
C THR A 408 -8.70 21.11 3.45
N LEU A 409 -9.16 19.87 3.61
CA LEU A 409 -8.84 18.76 2.76
C LEU A 409 -10.08 18.32 1.98
N HIS A 410 -9.95 18.22 0.64
CA HIS A 410 -10.97 17.72 -0.25
C HIS A 410 -10.47 16.43 -0.92
N GLU A 411 -11.04 15.32 -0.52
CA GLU A 411 -10.82 14.01 -1.14
C GLU A 411 -11.83 13.74 -2.25
N ILE A 412 -11.58 12.74 -3.08
CA ILE A 412 -12.45 12.34 -4.17
C ILE A 412 -12.82 10.86 -4.08
N VAL A 413 -13.90 10.50 -4.75
CA VAL A 413 -14.25 9.10 -5.00
C VAL A 413 -13.26 8.52 -6.01
N ASN A 414 -12.63 7.42 -5.67
CA ASN A 414 -11.58 6.78 -6.48
C ASN A 414 -12.07 5.82 -7.55
N MET A 415 -13.34 5.39 -7.47
CA MET A 415 -14.03 4.56 -8.46
C MET A 415 -15.47 5.04 -8.62
N ASN A 416 -16.10 4.74 -9.75
CA ASN A 416 -17.53 5.02 -9.90
C ASN A 416 -18.33 4.24 -8.83
N LEU A 417 -19.35 4.88 -8.27
CA LEU A 417 -20.34 4.26 -7.40
C LEU A 417 -21.69 4.30 -8.08
N GLY A 418 -22.41 3.19 -8.07
CA GLY A 418 -23.68 3.11 -8.77
C GLY A 418 -24.48 1.88 -8.38
N THR A 419 -25.58 1.67 -9.09
CA THR A 419 -26.54 0.59 -8.85
C THR A 419 -26.81 -0.19 -10.11
N ARG A 420 -27.50 -1.33 -9.97
CA ARG A 420 -27.94 -2.18 -11.07
C ARG A 420 -29.26 -1.69 -11.64
N VAL A 421 -29.35 -1.60 -12.97
CA VAL A 421 -30.58 -1.17 -13.64
C VAL A 421 -30.90 -2.12 -14.80
N GLY A 422 -32.17 -2.46 -14.92
CA GLY A 422 -32.70 -3.29 -16.00
C GLY A 422 -32.40 -4.79 -15.87
N PRO A 423 -33.00 -5.61 -16.74
CA PRO A 423 -32.81 -7.07 -16.72
C PRO A 423 -31.45 -7.51 -17.24
N ASP A 424 -30.73 -6.64 -17.93
CA ASP A 424 -29.38 -6.84 -18.45
C ASP A 424 -28.28 -6.47 -17.47
N HIS A 425 -28.65 -6.18 -16.20
CA HIS A 425 -27.74 -5.86 -15.12
C HIS A 425 -26.79 -4.70 -15.41
N ARG A 426 -27.27 -3.70 -16.18
CA ARG A 426 -26.48 -2.52 -16.50
C ARG A 426 -26.07 -1.77 -15.24
N TYR A 427 -24.81 -1.35 -15.20
CA TYR A 427 -24.28 -0.51 -14.13
C TYR A 427 -24.64 0.95 -14.40
N ASP A 428 -25.50 1.53 -13.56
CA ASP A 428 -25.85 2.95 -13.63
C ASP A 428 -25.05 3.74 -12.60
N ILE A 429 -24.14 4.58 -13.10
CA ILE A 429 -23.25 5.38 -12.27
C ILE A 429 -24.05 6.51 -11.61
N MET A 430 -24.08 6.52 -10.29
CA MET A 430 -24.69 7.58 -9.47
C MET A 430 -23.67 8.63 -9.06
N ILE A 431 -22.48 8.21 -8.63
CA ILE A 431 -21.38 9.09 -8.22
C ILE A 431 -20.16 8.73 -9.06
N PRO A 432 -19.80 9.55 -10.03
CA PRO A 432 -18.62 9.31 -10.87
C PRO A 432 -17.32 9.37 -10.06
N LYS A 433 -16.33 8.59 -10.49
CA LYS A 433 -14.92 8.73 -10.09
C LYS A 433 -14.49 10.20 -10.21
N GLY A 434 -13.66 10.68 -9.28
CA GLY A 434 -13.21 12.08 -9.23
C GLY A 434 -14.22 13.04 -8.58
N THR A 435 -15.40 12.58 -8.18
CA THR A 435 -16.35 13.42 -7.44
C THR A 435 -15.81 13.73 -6.05
N SER A 436 -15.75 15.04 -5.68
CA SER A 436 -15.36 15.47 -4.35
C SER A 436 -16.32 14.96 -3.27
N VAL A 437 -15.80 14.54 -2.14
CA VAL A 437 -16.58 14.07 -0.99
C VAL A 437 -16.51 15.07 0.16
N PRO A 438 -17.58 15.20 0.98
CA PRO A 438 -18.82 14.40 0.98
C PRO A 438 -19.76 14.75 -0.19
N LYS A 439 -20.44 13.73 -0.75
CA LYS A 439 -21.44 13.92 -1.80
C LYS A 439 -22.65 13.04 -1.51
N THR A 440 -23.84 13.63 -1.67
CA THR A 440 -25.12 12.89 -1.67
C THR A 440 -25.76 13.05 -3.03
N VAL A 441 -26.21 11.95 -3.61
CA VAL A 441 -26.92 11.91 -4.88
C VAL A 441 -28.19 11.08 -4.70
N SER A 442 -29.28 11.56 -5.30
CA SER A 442 -30.54 10.83 -5.38
C SER A 442 -30.92 10.63 -6.85
N LYS A 443 -31.37 9.45 -7.19
CA LYS A 443 -31.90 9.10 -8.52
C LYS A 443 -33.22 8.39 -8.35
N GLU A 444 -34.15 8.63 -9.27
CA GLU A 444 -35.44 7.94 -9.31
C GLU A 444 -35.43 6.87 -10.40
N TYR A 445 -35.92 5.68 -10.07
CA TYR A 445 -36.03 4.57 -11.00
C TYR A 445 -37.47 4.12 -11.08
N ALA A 446 -37.95 3.90 -12.30
CA ALA A 446 -39.26 3.33 -12.52
C ALA A 446 -39.23 1.80 -12.27
N VAL A 447 -40.23 1.29 -11.62
CA VAL A 447 -40.48 -0.14 -11.44
C VAL A 447 -41.58 -0.61 -12.35
N ASN A 448 -41.57 -1.90 -12.73
CA ASN A 448 -42.63 -2.47 -13.55
C ASN A 448 -43.96 -2.50 -12.79
N ASN A 449 -45.06 -2.37 -13.51
CA ASN A 449 -46.40 -2.54 -12.97
C ASN A 449 -46.48 -3.92 -12.28
N TYR A 450 -47.05 -3.96 -11.04
CA TYR A 450 -47.15 -5.15 -10.17
C TYR A 450 -45.86 -5.60 -9.47
N GLN A 451 -44.77 -4.86 -9.56
CA GLN A 451 -43.56 -5.14 -8.80
C GLN A 451 -43.79 -4.70 -7.34
N THR A 452 -43.79 -5.65 -6.41
CA THR A 452 -44.03 -5.41 -4.97
C THR A 452 -42.74 -5.31 -4.16
N GLN A 453 -41.61 -5.71 -4.73
CA GLN A 453 -40.30 -5.67 -4.09
C GLN A 453 -39.23 -5.23 -5.04
N VAL A 454 -38.29 -4.44 -4.55
CA VAL A 454 -37.04 -4.08 -5.24
C VAL A 454 -35.91 -4.63 -4.39
N LYS A 455 -35.06 -5.43 -5.02
CA LYS A 455 -33.79 -5.87 -4.41
C LYS A 455 -32.66 -5.23 -5.21
N ASP A 456 -31.92 -4.39 -4.56
CA ASP A 456 -30.82 -3.66 -5.17
C ASP A 456 -29.55 -3.74 -4.30
N ALA A 457 -28.43 -3.34 -4.89
CA ALA A 457 -27.16 -3.27 -4.20
C ALA A 457 -26.33 -2.09 -4.76
N LEU A 458 -25.45 -1.60 -3.93
CA LEU A 458 -24.47 -0.60 -4.32
C LEU A 458 -23.21 -1.29 -4.85
N PHE A 459 -22.77 -0.87 -6.04
CA PHE A 459 -21.58 -1.38 -6.70
C PHE A 459 -20.53 -0.29 -6.85
N GLN A 460 -19.26 -0.71 -6.87
CA GLN A 460 -18.14 0.16 -7.23
C GLN A 460 -17.33 -0.47 -8.36
N GLY A 461 -16.84 0.35 -9.31
CA GLY A 461 -16.04 -0.14 -10.42
C GLY A 461 -16.06 0.77 -11.63
N GLU A 462 -15.39 0.34 -12.69
CA GLU A 462 -15.32 1.06 -13.98
C GLU A 462 -16.00 0.25 -15.12
N GLY A 463 -16.67 -0.86 -14.79
CA GLY A 463 -17.36 -1.73 -15.73
C GLY A 463 -18.62 -1.11 -16.33
N LYS A 464 -19.13 -1.71 -17.38
CA LYS A 464 -20.40 -1.36 -18.04
C LYS A 464 -21.59 -2.10 -17.40
N TYR A 465 -21.33 -3.28 -16.86
CA TYR A 465 -22.30 -4.16 -16.21
C TYR A 465 -21.89 -4.42 -14.75
N THR A 466 -22.85 -4.75 -13.89
CA THR A 466 -22.58 -4.96 -12.47
C THR A 466 -21.73 -6.21 -12.18
N GLU A 467 -21.72 -7.18 -13.10
CA GLU A 467 -20.83 -8.36 -13.02
C GLU A 467 -19.34 -8.00 -13.18
N GLU A 468 -19.04 -6.84 -13.78
CA GLU A 468 -17.69 -6.29 -13.94
C GLU A 468 -17.30 -5.38 -12.79
N CYS A 469 -18.20 -5.18 -11.82
CA CYS A 469 -18.06 -4.29 -10.68
C CYS A 469 -18.13 -5.08 -9.36
N GLU A 470 -17.63 -4.48 -8.29
CA GLU A 470 -17.67 -5.05 -6.96
C GLU A 470 -18.93 -4.60 -6.21
N GLU A 471 -19.70 -5.55 -5.68
CA GLU A 471 -20.83 -5.25 -4.79
C GLU A 471 -20.31 -4.88 -3.39
N ILE A 472 -20.64 -3.68 -2.92
CA ILE A 472 -20.17 -3.14 -1.63
C ILE A 472 -21.23 -3.14 -0.54
N ALA A 473 -22.50 -3.09 -0.87
CA ALA A 473 -23.59 -3.20 0.10
C ALA A 473 -24.92 -3.57 -0.59
N PRO A 474 -25.74 -4.45 0.00
CA PRO A 474 -27.14 -4.56 -0.39
C PRO A 474 -27.92 -3.32 0.05
N ILE A 475 -28.89 -2.90 -0.75
CA ILE A 475 -29.80 -1.77 -0.47
C ILE A 475 -31.19 -2.29 -0.10
#